data_64a56f1738b677b3ea649e14a6923f52
#
_entry.id   64a56f1738b677b3ea649e14a6923f52
#
_cell.length_a   1.000
_cell.length_b   1.000
_cell.length_c   1.000
_cell.angle_alpha   90.00
_cell.angle_beta   90.00
_cell.angle_gamma   90.00
#
_symmetry.space_group_name_H-M   'P 1'
#
loop_
_entity.id
_entity.type
_entity.pdbx_description
1 polymer ?
#
loop_
_entity_poly.entity_id
_entity_poly.type
_entity_poly.pdbx_seq_one_letter_code
_entity_poly.pdbx_strand_id
1 'polypeptide(L)'
;LQVGPGFFSSLKKGGVEMNTMGLGVIALGLILTLVFHWITGISVPVMVGLLSGAVTNTPALGAAQQALLQMDPENTRNVTDMALACAVAYPLGVVGVILAIIILRSLFAKKTQDTHKEQDTTTNVAEFQVLNPSIYNKSIQQVMKLTEKHFVISRLWRNGKVTIPTSETILKEKDHLLIISVKADVESIKVLFGEQETTDWNKEDIDWDAIDSQLISRRIVVTRNRVNGVKLGSLRLRNLYGINITRVNRAGIDLVASRDLRLQIGDKLTIVGEANSVNNVGKIL
;
A
#
# COMPACT_ATOMS: atom_id res chain seq x y z
N LEU A 1 -8.69 3.79 -16.26
CA LEU A 1 -9.87 3.01 -15.77
C LEU A 1 -9.65 2.29 -14.43
N GLN A 2 -8.39 2.14 -13.95
CA GLN A 2 -8.10 1.47 -12.68
C GLN A 2 -8.36 2.34 -11.44
N VAL A 3 -8.37 3.66 -11.56
CA VAL A 3 -8.44 4.60 -10.44
C VAL A 3 -9.88 4.92 -10.03
N GLY A 4 -10.83 4.88 -10.97
CA GLY A 4 -12.22 5.32 -10.75
C GLY A 4 -12.97 4.65 -9.59
N PRO A 5 -13.06 3.31 -9.53
CA PRO A 5 -13.80 2.63 -8.45
C PRO A 5 -13.17 2.81 -7.07
N GLY A 6 -11.82 2.92 -7.02
CA GLY A 6 -11.07 3.17 -5.78
C GLY A 6 -11.26 4.59 -5.26
N PHE A 7 -11.37 5.57 -6.13
CA PHE A 7 -11.50 6.99 -5.78
C PHE A 7 -12.73 7.26 -4.90
N PHE A 8 -13.92 6.84 -5.34
CA PHE A 8 -15.15 7.06 -4.57
C PHE A 8 -15.20 6.31 -3.23
N SER A 9 -14.58 5.13 -3.15
CA SER A 9 -14.50 4.39 -1.89
C SER A 9 -13.52 5.02 -0.90
N SER A 10 -12.40 5.56 -1.39
CA SER A 10 -11.41 6.28 -0.58
C SER A 10 -11.97 7.62 -0.10
N LEU A 11 -12.76 8.30 -0.92
CA LEU A 11 -13.41 9.57 -0.53
C LEU A 11 -14.31 9.39 0.70
N LYS A 12 -15.03 8.26 0.79
CA LYS A 12 -15.91 7.95 1.94
C LYS A 12 -15.17 7.47 3.20
N LYS A 13 -13.92 6.95 3.08
CA LYS A 13 -13.22 6.28 4.20
C LYS A 13 -12.02 7.06 4.77
N GLY A 14 -11.99 8.36 4.64
CA GLY A 14 -10.88 9.23 5.10
C GLY A 14 -10.58 10.36 4.13
N GLY A 15 -11.12 10.29 2.91
CA GLY A 15 -10.93 11.35 1.92
C GLY A 15 -11.61 12.67 2.32
N VAL A 16 -12.68 12.63 3.11
CA VAL A 16 -13.33 13.85 3.61
C VAL A 16 -12.39 14.63 4.52
N GLU A 17 -11.71 13.97 5.45
CA GLU A 17 -10.75 14.59 6.38
C GLU A 17 -9.57 15.21 5.63
N MET A 18 -8.99 14.48 4.69
CA MET A 18 -7.88 14.99 3.86
C MET A 18 -8.31 16.14 2.95
N ASN A 19 -9.52 16.09 2.37
CA ASN A 19 -10.02 17.17 1.52
C ASN A 19 -10.39 18.43 2.33
N THR A 20 -10.92 18.28 3.54
CA THR A 20 -11.17 19.45 4.42
C THR A 20 -9.87 20.11 4.86
N MET A 21 -8.80 19.33 5.17
CA MET A 21 -7.47 19.88 5.42
C MET A 21 -6.93 20.61 4.18
N GLY A 22 -7.04 20.02 2.99
CA GLY A 22 -6.62 20.67 1.74
C GLY A 22 -7.37 21.97 1.47
N LEU A 23 -8.67 21.99 1.69
CA LEU A 23 -9.50 23.19 1.56
C LEU A 23 -9.07 24.26 2.57
N GLY A 24 -8.75 23.86 3.81
CA GLY A 24 -8.25 24.76 4.85
C GLY A 24 -6.92 25.41 4.45
N VAL A 25 -5.99 24.67 3.87
CA VAL A 25 -4.71 25.21 3.38
C VAL A 25 -4.93 26.20 2.25
N ILE A 26 -5.84 25.91 1.30
CA ILE A 26 -6.18 26.83 0.20
C ILE A 26 -6.80 28.12 0.77
N ALA A 27 -7.75 28.01 1.68
CA ALA A 27 -8.41 29.16 2.30
C ALA A 27 -7.39 30.04 3.06
N LEU A 28 -6.47 29.42 3.82
CA LEU A 28 -5.40 30.13 4.52
C LEU A 28 -4.49 30.86 3.54
N GLY A 29 -4.12 30.24 2.42
CA GLY A 29 -3.34 30.88 1.36
C GLY A 29 -4.00 32.13 0.77
N LEU A 30 -5.32 32.05 0.51
CA LEU A 30 -6.12 33.20 0.03
C LEU A 30 -6.17 34.31 1.08
N ILE A 31 -6.43 33.98 2.34
CA ILE A 31 -6.48 34.95 3.45
C ILE A 31 -5.13 35.66 3.59
N LEU A 32 -4.02 34.91 3.60
CA LEU A 32 -2.68 35.50 3.66
C LEU A 32 -2.42 36.44 2.48
N THR A 33 -2.83 36.05 1.28
CA THR A 33 -2.68 36.91 0.08
C THR A 33 -3.43 38.24 0.23
N LEU A 34 -4.65 38.21 0.76
CA LEU A 34 -5.45 39.42 1.03
C LEU A 34 -4.81 40.28 2.13
N VAL A 35 -4.29 39.66 3.18
CA VAL A 35 -3.58 40.37 4.25
C VAL A 35 -2.34 41.07 3.71
N PHE A 36 -1.54 40.37 2.88
CA PHE A 36 -0.37 40.97 2.23
C PHE A 36 -0.75 42.12 1.28
N HIS A 37 -1.84 41.96 0.49
CA HIS A 37 -2.37 43.03 -0.32
C HIS A 37 -2.65 44.30 0.52
N TRP A 38 -3.30 44.16 1.66
CA TRP A 38 -3.64 45.25 2.55
C TRP A 38 -2.40 45.95 3.17
N ILE A 39 -1.40 45.16 3.57
CA ILE A 39 -0.19 45.65 4.21
C ILE A 39 0.73 46.34 3.19
N THR A 40 0.88 45.77 2.00
CA THR A 40 1.87 46.23 1.01
C THR A 40 1.30 47.21 -0.01
N GLY A 41 -0.02 47.27 -0.20
CA GLY A 41 -0.68 48.05 -1.24
C GLY A 41 -0.46 47.54 -2.65
N ILE A 42 0.15 46.34 -2.83
CA ILE A 42 0.35 45.72 -4.14
C ILE A 42 -1.00 45.39 -4.75
N SER A 43 -1.17 45.67 -6.05
CA SER A 43 -2.45 45.47 -6.75
C SER A 43 -2.93 44.02 -6.72
N VAL A 44 -4.23 43.81 -6.68
CA VAL A 44 -4.83 42.46 -6.63
C VAL A 44 -4.36 41.57 -7.77
N PRO A 45 -4.27 42.03 -9.05
CA PRO A 45 -3.75 41.20 -10.15
C PRO A 45 -2.34 40.66 -9.85
N VAL A 46 -1.42 41.51 -9.40
CA VAL A 46 -0.06 41.10 -9.05
C VAL A 46 -0.06 40.09 -7.90
N MET A 47 -0.90 40.28 -6.89
CA MET A 47 -1.03 39.35 -5.75
C MET A 47 -1.55 37.99 -6.19
N VAL A 48 -2.49 37.92 -7.14
CA VAL A 48 -2.95 36.66 -7.75
C VAL A 48 -1.83 35.96 -8.51
N GLY A 49 -1.00 36.72 -9.23
CA GLY A 49 0.18 36.20 -9.90
C GLY A 49 1.18 35.62 -8.89
N LEU A 50 1.49 36.35 -7.81
CA LEU A 50 2.37 35.90 -6.74
C LEU A 50 1.86 34.62 -6.06
N LEU A 51 0.57 34.57 -5.74
CA LEU A 51 -0.05 33.37 -5.16
C LEU A 51 0.08 32.19 -6.10
N SER A 52 -0.29 32.37 -7.38
CA SER A 52 -0.22 31.29 -8.38
C SER A 52 1.20 30.75 -8.55
N GLY A 53 2.21 31.62 -8.52
CA GLY A 53 3.61 31.24 -8.54
C GLY A 53 4.06 30.54 -7.26
N ALA A 54 3.72 31.06 -6.10
CA ALA A 54 4.10 30.49 -4.82
C ALA A 54 3.55 29.06 -4.58
N VAL A 55 2.32 28.81 -5.06
CA VAL A 55 1.71 27.45 -5.01
C VAL A 55 1.94 26.64 -6.28
N THR A 56 2.78 27.12 -7.21
CA THR A 56 3.11 26.45 -8.49
C THR A 56 1.89 26.04 -9.33
N ASN A 57 0.83 26.87 -9.29
CA ASN A 57 -0.46 26.60 -9.94
C ASN A 57 -0.67 27.50 -11.18
N THR A 58 -0.02 27.16 -12.29
CA THR A 58 -0.17 27.88 -13.57
C THR A 58 -1.57 27.81 -14.18
N PRO A 59 -2.37 26.73 -14.02
CA PRO A 59 -3.77 26.73 -14.44
C PRO A 59 -4.61 27.82 -13.73
N ALA A 60 -4.39 28.06 -12.45
CA ALA A 60 -5.07 29.11 -11.72
C ALA A 60 -4.70 30.51 -12.25
N LEU A 61 -3.44 30.73 -12.61
CA LEU A 61 -3.00 31.95 -13.27
C LEU A 61 -3.75 32.17 -14.58
N GLY A 62 -3.80 31.15 -15.45
CA GLY A 62 -4.50 31.25 -16.75
C GLY A 62 -6.00 31.55 -16.58
N ALA A 63 -6.66 30.90 -15.62
CA ALA A 63 -8.06 31.18 -15.31
C ALA A 63 -8.29 32.62 -14.82
N ALA A 64 -7.40 33.12 -13.95
CA ALA A 64 -7.47 34.48 -13.43
C ALA A 64 -7.24 35.53 -14.51
N GLN A 65 -6.26 35.30 -15.40
CA GLN A 65 -5.98 36.18 -16.55
C GLN A 65 -7.20 36.22 -17.51
N GLN A 66 -7.81 35.07 -17.79
CA GLN A 66 -8.99 35.01 -18.63
C GLN A 66 -10.18 35.70 -18.00
N ALA A 67 -10.42 35.54 -16.70
CA ALA A 67 -11.46 36.23 -15.96
C ALA A 67 -11.27 37.76 -16.00
N LEU A 68 -10.04 38.24 -15.83
CA LEU A 68 -9.71 39.67 -15.89
C LEU A 68 -9.98 40.24 -17.27
N LEU A 69 -9.60 39.55 -18.35
CA LEU A 69 -9.90 39.99 -19.73
C LEU A 69 -11.40 39.96 -20.07
N GLN A 70 -12.16 39.07 -19.46
CA GLN A 70 -13.63 39.07 -19.62
C GLN A 70 -14.28 40.26 -18.93
N MET A 71 -13.72 40.74 -17.83
CA MET A 71 -14.23 41.91 -17.11
C MET A 71 -13.78 43.24 -17.76
N ASP A 72 -12.56 43.27 -18.27
CA ASP A 72 -11.95 44.44 -18.88
C ASP A 72 -11.00 43.99 -20.03
N PRO A 73 -11.49 43.90 -21.28
CA PRO A 73 -10.73 43.44 -22.44
C PRO A 73 -9.48 44.25 -22.77
N GLU A 74 -9.44 45.52 -22.36
CA GLU A 74 -8.30 46.43 -22.63
C GLU A 74 -7.21 46.31 -21.57
N ASN A 75 -7.44 45.57 -20.49
CA ASN A 75 -6.53 45.47 -19.32
C ASN A 75 -5.36 44.51 -19.52
N THR A 76 -4.69 44.59 -20.66
CA THR A 76 -3.55 43.74 -21.01
C THR A 76 -2.35 43.94 -20.10
N ARG A 77 -2.21 45.15 -19.51
CA ARG A 77 -1.10 45.46 -18.58
C ARG A 77 -1.19 44.60 -17.32
N ASN A 78 -2.36 44.56 -16.68
CA ASN A 78 -2.55 43.78 -15.47
C ASN A 78 -2.40 42.26 -15.73
N VAL A 79 -2.78 41.77 -16.90
CA VAL A 79 -2.55 40.38 -17.33
C VAL A 79 -1.05 40.08 -17.42
N THR A 80 -0.27 40.99 -17.98
CA THR A 80 1.19 40.88 -18.07
C THR A 80 1.84 40.93 -16.68
N ASP A 81 1.40 41.86 -15.83
CA ASP A 81 1.91 41.99 -14.45
C ASP A 81 1.62 40.75 -13.62
N MET A 82 0.46 40.10 -13.78
CA MET A 82 0.15 38.79 -13.19
C MET A 82 1.15 37.72 -13.63
N ALA A 83 1.48 37.65 -14.94
CA ALA A 83 2.40 36.66 -15.46
C ALA A 83 3.82 36.87 -14.93
N LEU A 84 4.28 38.13 -14.89
CA LEU A 84 5.59 38.49 -14.34
C LEU A 84 5.69 38.16 -12.85
N ALA A 85 4.67 38.51 -12.07
CA ALA A 85 4.62 38.17 -10.64
C ALA A 85 4.67 36.67 -10.41
N CYS A 86 3.94 35.89 -11.22
CA CYS A 86 4.00 34.43 -11.15
C CYS A 86 5.41 33.92 -11.49
N ALA A 87 6.04 34.41 -12.55
CA ALA A 87 7.37 33.99 -12.97
C ALA A 87 8.44 34.25 -11.88
N VAL A 88 8.33 35.37 -11.15
CA VAL A 88 9.23 35.70 -10.05
C VAL A 88 8.99 34.81 -8.82
N ALA A 89 7.72 34.53 -8.48
CA ALA A 89 7.39 33.74 -7.30
C ALA A 89 7.54 32.22 -7.49
N TYR A 90 7.43 31.72 -8.72
CA TYR A 90 7.41 30.28 -9.03
C TYR A 90 8.69 29.54 -8.57
N PRO A 91 9.90 30.00 -8.84
CA PRO A 91 11.12 29.32 -8.35
C PRO A 91 11.16 29.25 -6.82
N LEU A 92 10.75 30.34 -6.13
CA LEU A 92 10.69 30.39 -4.69
C LEU A 92 9.62 29.42 -4.12
N GLY A 93 8.49 29.30 -4.82
CA GLY A 93 7.46 28.32 -4.50
C GLY A 93 7.98 26.88 -4.53
N VAL A 94 8.69 26.48 -5.59
CA VAL A 94 9.29 25.15 -5.71
C VAL A 94 10.32 24.90 -4.60
N VAL A 95 11.26 25.81 -4.41
CA VAL A 95 12.29 25.70 -3.37
C VAL A 95 11.65 25.68 -1.98
N GLY A 96 10.65 26.53 -1.74
CA GLY A 96 9.92 26.60 -0.47
C GLY A 96 9.23 25.30 -0.09
N VAL A 97 8.56 24.63 -1.04
CA VAL A 97 7.93 23.32 -0.79
C VAL A 97 8.98 22.26 -0.47
N ILE A 98 10.09 22.20 -1.19
CA ILE A 98 11.17 21.25 -0.93
C ILE A 98 11.74 21.48 0.48
N LEU A 99 12.04 22.74 0.84
CA LEU A 99 12.54 23.09 2.16
C LEU A 99 11.53 22.77 3.26
N ALA A 100 10.25 23.05 3.04
CA ALA A 100 9.19 22.72 3.99
C ALA A 100 9.13 21.21 4.26
N ILE A 101 9.22 20.37 3.22
CA ILE A 101 9.25 18.90 3.36
C ILE A 101 10.49 18.46 4.15
N ILE A 102 11.67 19.02 3.86
CA ILE A 102 12.91 18.68 4.56
C ILE A 102 12.80 19.07 6.04
N ILE A 103 12.30 20.27 6.35
CA ILE A 103 12.12 20.78 7.70
C ILE A 103 11.11 19.91 8.46
N LEU A 104 9.95 19.65 7.88
CA LEU A 104 8.93 18.78 8.47
C LEU A 104 9.47 17.38 8.75
N ARG A 105 10.19 16.79 7.78
CA ARG A 105 10.86 15.51 7.98
C ARG A 105 11.86 15.58 9.15
N SER A 106 12.67 16.62 9.22
CA SER A 106 13.65 16.79 10.30
C SER A 106 13.01 16.95 11.68
N LEU A 107 11.90 17.69 11.76
CA LEU A 107 11.20 17.95 13.02
C LEU A 107 10.36 16.77 13.51
N PHE A 108 9.66 16.11 12.58
CA PHE A 108 8.68 15.08 12.92
C PHE A 108 9.19 13.65 12.72
N ALA A 109 10.12 13.39 11.78
CA ALA A 109 10.61 12.04 11.53
C ALA A 109 11.60 11.54 12.60
N LYS A 110 12.25 12.41 13.37
CA LYS A 110 13.11 11.98 14.48
C LYS A 110 12.40 11.17 15.57
N LYS A 111 11.08 11.30 15.68
CA LYS A 111 10.27 10.58 16.66
C LYS A 111 9.74 9.23 16.14
N THR A 112 9.87 8.97 14.83
CA THR A 112 9.37 7.73 14.19
C THR A 112 10.52 6.79 13.80
N GLN A 113 11.79 7.21 13.98
CA GLN A 113 12.96 6.43 13.57
C GLN A 113 13.27 5.21 14.46
N ASP A 114 12.63 5.09 15.63
CA ASP A 114 12.79 3.91 16.49
C ASP A 114 11.84 2.76 16.16
N THR A 115 10.92 2.92 15.20
CA THR A 115 9.94 1.86 14.87
C THR A 115 9.97 1.40 13.40
N HIS A 116 10.67 2.08 12.52
CA HIS A 116 10.89 1.64 11.15
C HIS A 116 12.38 1.77 10.79
N LYS A 117 13.22 0.82 11.27
CA LYS A 117 14.22 0.25 10.36
C LYS A 117 13.46 0.01 9.06
N GLU A 118 13.98 0.46 7.92
CA GLU A 118 13.51 -0.02 6.61
C GLU A 118 13.47 -1.54 6.73
N GLN A 119 12.34 -2.05 7.20
CA GLN A 119 12.08 -3.47 7.17
C GLN A 119 12.01 -3.74 5.69
N ASP A 120 12.96 -4.51 5.23
CA ASP A 120 12.97 -5.08 3.90
C ASP A 120 11.61 -5.78 3.75
N THR A 121 10.62 -5.02 3.24
CA THR A 121 9.24 -5.47 3.11
C THR A 121 9.08 -6.45 1.96
N THR A 122 10.19 -6.79 1.29
CA THR A 122 10.23 -7.82 0.28
C THR A 122 9.75 -9.13 0.88
N THR A 123 8.75 -9.72 0.23
CA THR A 123 8.26 -11.04 0.64
C THR A 123 9.34 -12.08 0.36
N ASN A 124 9.61 -12.90 1.36
CA ASN A 124 10.53 -14.02 1.27
C ASN A 124 9.77 -15.33 1.45
N VAL A 125 10.13 -16.33 0.67
CA VAL A 125 9.62 -17.70 0.78
C VAL A 125 10.74 -18.58 1.29
N ALA A 126 10.49 -19.25 2.40
CA ALA A 126 11.47 -20.17 3.01
C ALA A 126 10.78 -21.41 3.53
N GLU A 127 11.48 -22.53 3.48
CA GLU A 127 11.04 -23.79 4.05
C GLU A 127 11.70 -23.96 5.42
N PHE A 128 10.89 -24.37 6.39
CA PHE A 128 11.34 -24.62 7.76
C PHE A 128 10.92 -26.02 8.19
N GLN A 129 11.87 -26.74 8.82
CA GLN A 129 11.57 -27.97 9.50
C GLN A 129 11.12 -27.68 10.93
N VAL A 130 10.01 -28.28 11.36
CA VAL A 130 9.49 -28.14 12.73
C VAL A 130 10.33 -28.97 13.69
N LEU A 131 11.22 -28.29 14.41
CA LEU A 131 12.15 -28.90 15.39
C LEU A 131 11.96 -28.34 16.80
N ASN A 132 11.16 -27.28 16.98
CA ASN A 132 10.92 -26.68 18.28
C ASN A 132 9.87 -27.47 19.07
N PRO A 133 10.24 -28.16 20.19
CA PRO A 133 9.31 -28.94 20.97
C PRO A 133 8.15 -28.12 21.56
N SER A 134 8.35 -26.81 21.76
CA SER A 134 7.33 -25.92 22.33
C SER A 134 6.09 -25.77 21.46
N ILE A 135 6.17 -26.12 20.18
CA ILE A 135 5.05 -26.02 19.23
C ILE A 135 4.50 -27.38 18.78
N TYR A 136 5.08 -28.48 19.24
CA TYR A 136 4.57 -29.82 18.95
C TYR A 136 3.14 -29.99 19.52
N ASN A 137 2.32 -30.68 18.75
CA ASN A 137 0.90 -30.94 19.07
C ASN A 137 0.05 -29.68 19.29
N LYS A 138 0.53 -28.50 18.90
CA LYS A 138 -0.25 -27.26 18.87
C LYS A 138 -0.82 -27.02 17.48
N SER A 139 -2.01 -26.43 17.45
CA SER A 139 -2.59 -25.98 16.18
C SER A 139 -1.84 -24.74 15.66
N ILE A 140 -1.84 -24.55 14.36
CA ILE A 140 -1.26 -23.35 13.71
C ILE A 140 -1.83 -22.08 14.33
N GLN A 141 -3.12 -22.05 14.68
CA GLN A 141 -3.73 -20.91 15.36
C GLN A 141 -3.10 -20.63 16.71
N GLN A 142 -2.78 -21.66 17.49
CA GLN A 142 -2.12 -21.51 18.78
C GLN A 142 -0.69 -21.00 18.60
N VAL A 143 0.04 -21.52 17.61
CA VAL A 143 1.42 -21.09 17.30
C VAL A 143 1.45 -19.65 16.83
N MET A 144 0.49 -19.22 16.00
CA MET A 144 0.40 -17.83 15.56
C MET A 144 0.11 -16.83 16.67
N LYS A 145 -0.45 -17.28 17.79
CA LYS A 145 -0.66 -16.44 19.00
C LYS A 145 0.62 -16.24 19.82
N LEU A 146 1.63 -17.08 19.63
CA LEU A 146 2.91 -16.99 20.35
C LEU A 146 3.83 -15.90 19.78
N THR A 147 3.47 -15.32 18.64
CA THR A 147 4.28 -14.32 17.96
C THR A 147 3.42 -13.19 17.42
N GLU A 148 3.96 -11.98 17.41
CA GLU A 148 3.35 -10.82 16.75
C GLU A 148 3.73 -10.73 15.26
N LYS A 149 4.54 -11.66 14.77
CA LYS A 149 5.02 -11.67 13.38
C LYS A 149 3.94 -12.13 12.40
N HIS A 150 3.93 -11.51 11.23
CA HIS A 150 2.97 -11.82 10.18
C HIS A 150 3.60 -12.74 9.14
N PHE A 151 3.12 -13.97 9.06
CA PHE A 151 3.53 -14.93 8.04
C PHE A 151 2.36 -15.80 7.58
N VAL A 152 2.52 -16.44 6.45
CA VAL A 152 1.54 -17.38 5.87
C VAL A 152 2.22 -18.71 5.64
N ILE A 153 1.68 -19.79 6.21
CA ILE A 153 2.12 -21.16 5.90
C ILE A 153 1.38 -21.58 4.65
N SER A 154 2.11 -21.68 3.54
CA SER A 154 1.57 -22.00 2.22
C SER A 154 1.32 -23.49 2.04
N ARG A 155 2.29 -24.32 2.42
CA ARG A 155 2.27 -25.78 2.28
C ARG A 155 2.84 -26.44 3.51
N LEU A 156 2.39 -27.66 3.75
CA LEU A 156 2.92 -28.57 4.79
C LEU A 156 3.20 -29.91 4.14
N TRP A 157 4.45 -30.36 4.26
CA TRP A 157 4.87 -31.70 3.89
C TRP A 157 4.94 -32.57 5.13
N ARG A 158 4.28 -33.72 5.07
CA ARG A 158 4.29 -34.74 6.12
C ARG A 158 4.21 -36.12 5.48
N ASN A 159 5.15 -37.00 5.76
CA ASN A 159 5.20 -38.35 5.23
C ASN A 159 5.09 -38.43 3.70
N GLY A 160 5.78 -37.54 2.99
CA GLY A 160 5.77 -37.47 1.54
C GLY A 160 4.48 -36.89 0.91
N LYS A 161 3.53 -36.43 1.74
CA LYS A 161 2.29 -35.83 1.26
C LYS A 161 2.27 -34.32 1.51
N VAL A 162 1.90 -33.56 0.50
CA VAL A 162 1.72 -32.09 0.57
C VAL A 162 0.27 -31.77 0.89
N THR A 163 0.05 -30.83 1.79
CA THR A 163 -1.28 -30.33 2.13
C THR A 163 -1.28 -28.82 2.36
N ILE A 164 -2.43 -28.18 2.12
CA ILE A 164 -2.63 -26.80 2.53
C ILE A 164 -3.09 -26.80 4.00
N PRO A 165 -2.27 -26.30 4.93
CA PRO A 165 -2.63 -26.36 6.34
C PRO A 165 -3.73 -25.34 6.66
N THR A 166 -4.65 -25.71 7.54
CA THR A 166 -5.68 -24.83 8.11
C THR A 166 -5.22 -24.26 9.45
N SER A 167 -5.99 -23.35 10.02
CA SER A 167 -5.74 -22.83 11.39
C SER A 167 -5.77 -23.91 12.47
N GLU A 168 -6.49 -25.02 12.22
CA GLU A 168 -6.68 -26.14 13.14
C GLU A 168 -5.66 -27.27 12.92
N THR A 169 -4.87 -27.19 11.84
CA THR A 169 -3.83 -28.19 11.56
C THR A 169 -2.84 -28.23 12.73
N ILE A 170 -2.67 -29.43 13.29
CA ILE A 170 -1.74 -29.70 14.38
C ILE A 170 -0.37 -29.96 13.82
N LEU A 171 0.63 -29.20 14.30
CA LEU A 171 2.04 -29.39 13.94
C LEU A 171 2.64 -30.58 14.65
N LYS A 172 3.47 -31.31 13.94
CA LYS A 172 4.23 -32.47 14.45
C LYS A 172 5.72 -32.26 14.25
N GLU A 173 6.50 -32.99 14.99
CA GLU A 173 7.95 -33.06 14.77
C GLU A 173 8.26 -33.43 13.32
N LYS A 174 9.28 -32.80 12.75
CA LYS A 174 9.76 -33.02 11.39
C LYS A 174 8.75 -32.69 10.27
N ASP A 175 7.69 -31.96 10.57
CA ASP A 175 6.90 -31.34 9.52
C ASP A 175 7.74 -30.31 8.76
N HIS A 176 7.62 -30.26 7.44
CA HIS A 176 8.22 -29.23 6.61
C HIS A 176 7.16 -28.20 6.22
N LEU A 177 7.44 -26.95 6.47
CA LEU A 177 6.50 -25.84 6.26
C LEU A 177 7.07 -24.85 5.27
N LEU A 178 6.38 -24.62 4.16
CA LEU A 178 6.70 -23.50 3.28
C LEU A 178 6.03 -22.24 3.81
N ILE A 179 6.84 -21.30 4.26
CA ILE A 179 6.39 -20.08 4.92
C ILE A 179 6.72 -18.86 4.06
N ILE A 180 5.75 -17.98 3.92
CA ILE A 180 5.88 -16.68 3.27
C ILE A 180 5.80 -15.61 4.34
N SER A 181 6.85 -14.82 4.45
CA SER A 181 6.99 -13.76 5.45
C SER A 181 7.68 -12.53 4.85
N VAL A 182 7.86 -11.50 5.64
CA VAL A 182 8.78 -10.41 5.32
C VAL A 182 10.20 -10.91 5.60
N LYS A 183 11.17 -10.54 4.76
CA LYS A 183 12.57 -10.97 4.89
C LYS A 183 13.16 -10.65 6.28
N ALA A 184 12.81 -9.51 6.84
CA ALA A 184 13.24 -9.11 8.19
C ALA A 184 12.76 -10.05 9.31
N ASP A 185 11.71 -10.85 9.09
CA ASP A 185 11.12 -11.72 10.10
C ASP A 185 11.64 -13.17 10.03
N VAL A 186 12.42 -13.52 9.01
CA VAL A 186 12.92 -14.90 8.77
C VAL A 186 13.64 -15.46 9.98
N GLU A 187 14.53 -14.69 10.61
CA GLU A 187 15.28 -15.14 11.80
C GLU A 187 14.35 -15.41 13.00
N SER A 188 13.33 -14.57 13.19
CA SER A 188 12.35 -14.80 14.26
C SER A 188 11.50 -16.06 13.99
N ILE A 189 11.20 -16.32 12.74
CA ILE A 189 10.45 -17.51 12.30
C ILE A 189 11.31 -18.77 12.46
N LYS A 190 12.62 -18.68 12.19
CA LYS A 190 13.57 -19.75 12.43
C LYS A 190 13.61 -20.16 13.91
N VAL A 191 13.63 -19.18 14.82
CA VAL A 191 13.58 -19.45 16.27
C VAL A 191 12.25 -20.12 16.65
N LEU A 192 11.14 -19.73 16.01
CA LEU A 192 9.81 -20.27 16.33
C LEU A 192 9.64 -21.73 15.87
N PHE A 193 10.05 -22.04 14.64
CA PHE A 193 9.79 -23.36 14.03
C PHE A 193 10.98 -24.31 14.15
N GLY A 194 12.18 -23.85 13.85
CA GLY A 194 13.38 -24.66 13.80
C GLY A 194 14.31 -24.28 12.65
N GLU A 195 14.97 -25.25 12.04
CA GLU A 195 15.94 -25.03 10.97
C GLU A 195 15.27 -24.63 9.66
N GLN A 196 15.92 -23.68 8.98
CA GLN A 196 15.57 -23.28 7.63
C GLN A 196 16.30 -24.21 6.65
N GLU A 197 15.56 -24.75 5.68
CA GLU A 197 16.11 -25.52 4.59
C GLU A 197 16.91 -24.64 3.61
N THR A 198 17.89 -25.23 2.96
CA THR A 198 18.81 -24.50 2.06
C THR A 198 18.20 -24.21 0.68
N THR A 199 17.06 -24.78 0.37
CA THR A 199 16.39 -24.60 -0.93
C THR A 199 15.93 -23.14 -1.10
N ASP A 200 16.37 -22.50 -2.18
CA ASP A 200 15.94 -21.14 -2.52
C ASP A 200 14.59 -21.16 -3.25
N TRP A 201 13.55 -20.85 -2.52
CA TRP A 201 12.17 -20.78 -3.00
C TRP A 201 11.76 -19.41 -3.59
N ASN A 202 12.71 -18.49 -3.75
CA ASN A 202 12.44 -17.14 -4.25
C ASN A 202 12.79 -16.97 -5.73
N LYS A 203 13.26 -18.01 -6.41
CA LYS A 203 13.55 -17.99 -7.84
C LYS A 203 12.27 -17.82 -8.65
N GLU A 204 12.37 -17.10 -9.78
CA GLU A 204 11.22 -16.85 -10.66
C GLU A 204 10.77 -18.07 -11.45
N ASP A 205 11.66 -19.02 -11.68
CA ASP A 205 11.49 -20.20 -12.54
C ASP A 205 11.09 -21.49 -11.79
N ILE A 206 10.65 -21.38 -10.53
CA ILE A 206 10.17 -22.54 -9.79
C ILE A 206 8.91 -23.09 -10.42
N ASP A 207 8.98 -24.33 -10.91
CA ASP A 207 7.83 -25.06 -11.37
C ASP A 207 7.01 -25.61 -10.19
N TRP A 208 6.06 -24.82 -9.75
CA TRP A 208 5.17 -25.16 -8.63
C TRP A 208 4.26 -26.35 -8.94
N ASP A 209 3.95 -26.59 -10.22
CA ASP A 209 3.08 -27.67 -10.63
C ASP A 209 3.83 -29.02 -10.66
N ALA A 210 5.15 -28.99 -10.88
CA ALA A 210 6.01 -30.18 -10.76
C ALA A 210 6.25 -30.61 -9.31
N ILE A 211 6.21 -29.65 -8.35
CA ILE A 211 6.42 -29.94 -6.92
C ILE A 211 5.22 -30.66 -6.31
N ASP A 212 4.02 -30.35 -6.79
CA ASP A 212 2.78 -30.97 -6.34
C ASP A 212 1.71 -30.96 -7.45
N SER A 213 1.49 -32.12 -8.05
CA SER A 213 0.49 -32.29 -9.13
C SER A 213 -0.97 -32.09 -8.68
N GLN A 214 -1.25 -32.05 -7.38
CA GLN A 214 -2.60 -31.86 -6.83
C GLN A 214 -2.94 -30.41 -6.54
N LEU A 215 -1.92 -29.56 -6.31
CA LEU A 215 -2.11 -28.17 -5.97
C LEU A 215 -1.55 -27.25 -7.06
N ILE A 216 -2.42 -26.48 -7.67
CA ILE A 216 -2.02 -25.47 -8.66
C ILE A 216 -1.82 -24.11 -8.00
N SER A 217 -0.88 -23.33 -8.55
CA SER A 217 -0.68 -21.94 -8.20
C SER A 217 -1.17 -21.04 -9.33
N ARG A 218 -2.08 -20.09 -9.03
CA ARG A 218 -2.58 -19.14 -10.03
C ARG A 218 -2.60 -17.71 -9.50
N ARG A 219 -2.41 -16.76 -10.42
CA ARG A 219 -2.59 -15.34 -10.16
C ARG A 219 -4.00 -14.92 -10.59
N ILE A 220 -4.76 -14.34 -9.64
CA ILE A 220 -6.13 -13.84 -9.88
C ILE A 220 -6.16 -12.38 -9.53
N VAL A 221 -6.84 -11.57 -10.36
CA VAL A 221 -7.00 -10.13 -10.13
C VAL A 221 -8.32 -9.88 -9.41
N VAL A 222 -8.27 -9.07 -8.35
CA VAL A 222 -9.49 -8.61 -7.65
C VAL A 222 -10.24 -7.62 -8.53
N THR A 223 -11.43 -8.01 -8.96
CA THR A 223 -12.27 -7.19 -9.85
C THR A 223 -13.62 -6.81 -9.24
N ARG A 224 -14.08 -7.54 -8.22
CA ARG A 224 -15.40 -7.36 -7.64
C ARG A 224 -15.44 -6.27 -6.58
N ASN A 225 -16.32 -5.28 -6.74
CA ASN A 225 -16.52 -4.19 -5.78
C ASN A 225 -16.83 -4.67 -4.35
N ARG A 226 -17.53 -5.78 -4.20
CA ARG A 226 -17.93 -6.33 -2.90
C ARG A 226 -16.75 -6.75 -2.02
N VAL A 227 -15.59 -7.05 -2.61
CA VAL A 227 -14.39 -7.45 -1.87
C VAL A 227 -13.41 -6.28 -1.66
N ASN A 228 -13.71 -5.11 -2.24
CA ASN A 228 -12.88 -3.92 -2.07
C ASN A 228 -12.94 -3.41 -0.62
N GLY A 229 -11.78 -3.26 0.02
CA GLY A 229 -11.63 -2.84 1.42
C GLY A 229 -11.98 -3.91 2.45
N VAL A 230 -12.33 -5.14 2.01
CA VAL A 230 -12.63 -6.26 2.90
C VAL A 230 -11.33 -6.88 3.41
N LYS A 231 -11.26 -7.23 4.71
CA LYS A 231 -10.13 -7.94 5.27
C LYS A 231 -10.05 -9.34 4.68
N LEU A 232 -8.84 -9.77 4.27
CA LEU A 232 -8.61 -11.08 3.69
C LEU A 232 -9.09 -12.21 4.61
N GLY A 233 -8.84 -12.12 5.90
CA GLY A 233 -9.26 -13.11 6.89
C GLY A 233 -10.77 -13.27 7.01
N SER A 234 -11.57 -12.23 6.73
CA SER A 234 -13.03 -12.31 6.81
C SER A 234 -13.66 -13.09 5.65
N LEU A 235 -12.94 -13.25 4.54
CA LEU A 235 -13.40 -14.05 3.40
C LEU A 235 -13.34 -15.55 3.65
N ARG A 236 -12.62 -16.00 4.68
CA ARG A 236 -12.47 -17.41 5.10
C ARG A 236 -12.17 -18.38 3.94
N LEU A 237 -11.49 -17.94 2.90
CA LEU A 237 -11.27 -18.67 1.66
C LEU A 237 -10.57 -20.01 1.89
N ARG A 238 -9.67 -20.07 2.87
CA ARG A 238 -8.99 -21.32 3.25
C ARG A 238 -9.97 -22.36 3.78
N ASN A 239 -10.89 -21.96 4.66
CA ASN A 239 -11.82 -22.89 5.28
C ASN A 239 -12.98 -23.28 4.36
N LEU A 240 -13.45 -22.35 3.52
CA LEU A 240 -14.60 -22.58 2.66
C LEU A 240 -14.23 -23.29 1.34
N TYR A 241 -13.04 -23.00 0.80
CA TYR A 241 -12.64 -23.48 -0.53
C TYR A 241 -11.34 -24.28 -0.54
N GLY A 242 -10.70 -24.49 0.62
CA GLY A 242 -9.42 -25.22 0.68
C GLY A 242 -8.28 -24.52 -0.07
N ILE A 243 -8.37 -23.18 -0.27
CA ILE A 243 -7.34 -22.42 -0.96
C ILE A 243 -6.56 -21.53 -0.01
N ASN A 244 -5.32 -21.26 -0.36
CA ASN A 244 -4.47 -20.32 0.36
C ASN A 244 -4.07 -19.16 -0.55
N ILE A 245 -4.20 -17.92 -0.04
CA ILE A 245 -3.61 -16.76 -0.68
C ILE A 245 -2.24 -16.53 -0.06
N THR A 246 -1.20 -16.57 -0.87
CA THR A 246 0.19 -16.54 -0.41
C THR A 246 0.79 -15.15 -0.54
N ARG A 247 0.47 -14.44 -1.60
CA ARG A 247 0.95 -13.08 -1.88
C ARG A 247 -0.16 -12.21 -2.43
N VAL A 248 -0.06 -10.92 -2.17
CA VAL A 248 -0.89 -9.89 -2.79
C VAL A 248 0.05 -8.89 -3.45
N ASN A 249 0.05 -8.83 -4.78
CA ASN A 249 0.80 -7.82 -5.51
C ASN A 249 -0.09 -6.60 -5.73
N ARG A 250 0.30 -5.46 -5.19
CA ARG A 250 -0.38 -4.18 -5.32
C ARG A 250 0.56 -3.16 -5.95
N ALA A 251 0.22 -2.71 -7.15
CA ALA A 251 1.02 -1.73 -7.89
C ALA A 251 2.52 -2.10 -8.01
N GLY A 252 2.83 -3.39 -8.20
CA GLY A 252 4.19 -3.88 -8.33
C GLY A 252 4.87 -4.29 -7.02
N ILE A 253 4.25 -4.01 -5.85
CA ILE A 253 4.80 -4.37 -4.54
C ILE A 253 4.15 -5.66 -4.05
N ASP A 254 4.96 -6.64 -3.66
CA ASP A 254 4.49 -7.88 -3.06
C ASP A 254 4.29 -7.73 -1.56
N LEU A 255 3.07 -8.00 -1.11
CA LEU A 255 2.65 -7.96 0.27
C LEU A 255 2.37 -9.37 0.79
N VAL A 256 2.69 -9.63 2.06
CA VAL A 256 2.27 -10.86 2.74
C VAL A 256 0.76 -10.87 2.89
N ALA A 257 0.11 -11.98 2.49
CA ALA A 257 -1.35 -12.13 2.55
C ALA A 257 -1.84 -12.36 3.99
N SER A 258 -1.59 -11.40 4.87
CA SER A 258 -2.01 -11.47 6.27
C SER A 258 -3.53 -11.36 6.42
N ARG A 259 -4.09 -11.85 7.54
CA ARG A 259 -5.54 -11.81 7.82
C ARG A 259 -6.12 -10.41 7.82
N ASP A 260 -5.35 -9.43 8.28
CA ASP A 260 -5.79 -8.05 8.42
C ASP A 260 -5.60 -7.21 7.16
N LEU A 261 -4.90 -7.76 6.15
CA LEU A 261 -4.71 -7.10 4.86
C LEU A 261 -6.08 -6.87 4.22
N ARG A 262 -6.35 -5.62 3.86
CA ARG A 262 -7.56 -5.23 3.12
C ARG A 262 -7.30 -5.31 1.63
N LEU A 263 -8.13 -6.08 0.94
CA LEU A 263 -8.07 -6.21 -0.52
C LEU A 263 -8.51 -4.92 -1.20
N GLN A 264 -7.89 -4.63 -2.34
CA GLN A 264 -8.25 -3.52 -3.21
C GLN A 264 -8.50 -4.04 -4.63
N ILE A 265 -9.37 -3.36 -5.36
CA ILE A 265 -9.55 -3.63 -6.78
C ILE A 265 -8.21 -3.41 -7.49
N GLY A 266 -7.85 -4.37 -8.37
CA GLY A 266 -6.57 -4.35 -9.06
C GLY A 266 -5.45 -5.12 -8.34
N ASP A 267 -5.66 -5.55 -7.09
CA ASP A 267 -4.72 -6.46 -6.42
C ASP A 267 -4.60 -7.76 -7.21
N LYS A 268 -3.37 -8.21 -7.42
CA LYS A 268 -3.08 -9.51 -8.02
C LYS A 268 -2.77 -10.51 -6.90
N LEU A 269 -3.64 -11.47 -6.70
CA LEU A 269 -3.52 -12.48 -5.64
C LEU A 269 -2.85 -13.74 -6.19
N THR A 270 -1.79 -14.21 -5.55
CA THR A 270 -1.24 -15.54 -5.81
C THR A 270 -1.98 -16.53 -4.91
N ILE A 271 -2.74 -17.42 -5.53
CA ILE A 271 -3.62 -18.41 -4.87
C ILE A 271 -3.08 -19.80 -5.12
N VAL A 272 -3.06 -20.61 -4.08
CA VAL A 272 -2.66 -22.02 -4.12
C VAL A 272 -3.85 -22.89 -3.66
N GLY A 273 -4.17 -23.94 -4.42
CA GLY A 273 -5.26 -24.83 -4.10
C GLY A 273 -5.50 -25.86 -5.20
N GLU A 274 -6.47 -26.75 -4.98
CA GLU A 274 -6.95 -27.65 -6.02
C GLU A 274 -7.55 -26.87 -7.21
N ALA A 275 -7.40 -27.37 -8.43
CA ALA A 275 -7.79 -26.67 -9.65
C ALA A 275 -9.25 -26.17 -9.63
N ASN A 276 -10.18 -27.01 -9.18
CA ASN A 276 -11.61 -26.68 -9.10
C ASN A 276 -11.86 -25.56 -8.07
N SER A 277 -11.20 -25.62 -6.92
CA SER A 277 -11.31 -24.63 -5.84
C SER A 277 -10.79 -23.27 -6.28
N VAL A 278 -9.63 -23.24 -6.94
CA VAL A 278 -9.02 -22.03 -7.49
C VAL A 278 -9.91 -21.37 -8.54
N ASN A 279 -10.50 -22.16 -9.44
CA ASN A 279 -11.42 -21.65 -10.47
C ASN A 279 -12.70 -21.06 -9.84
N ASN A 280 -13.26 -21.70 -8.81
CA ASN A 280 -14.45 -21.20 -8.11
C ASN A 280 -14.17 -19.88 -7.40
N VAL A 281 -13.03 -19.74 -6.73
CA VAL A 281 -12.64 -18.51 -6.06
C VAL A 281 -12.37 -17.38 -7.06
N GLY A 282 -11.85 -17.68 -8.24
CA GLY A 282 -11.69 -16.70 -9.32
C GLY A 282 -13.00 -16.03 -9.76
N LYS A 283 -14.13 -16.71 -9.62
CA LYS A 283 -15.45 -16.14 -9.90
C LYS A 283 -15.99 -15.23 -8.75
N ILE A 284 -15.42 -15.36 -7.56
CA ILE A 284 -15.85 -14.64 -6.37
C ILE A 284 -15.06 -13.33 -6.19
N LEU A 285 -13.80 -13.30 -6.59
CA LEU A 285 -12.86 -12.19 -6.47
C LEU A 285 -12.88 -11.30 -7.72
#